data_a23431928dd69975f84ca4a84bc6dd8c
#
_entry.id   a23431928dd69975f84ca4a84bc6dd8c
#
_cell.length_a   1.000
_cell.length_b   1.000
_cell.length_c   1.000
_cell.angle_alpha   90.00
_cell.angle_beta   90.00
_cell.angle_gamma   90.00
#
_symmetry.space_group_name_H-M   'P 1'
#
loop_
_entity.id
_entity.type
_entity.pdbx_description
1 polymer ?
#
loop_
_entity_poly.entity_id
_entity_poly.type
_entity_poly.pdbx_seq_one_letter_code
_entity_poly.pdbx_strand_id
1 'polypeptide(L)'
;MRHQAPNREPDRFFEPEEPFETCTALASAQRETDRRLIEACTALTEQDLDRPVPVMRRAGIQTESATRLLAHLFQHQIHHRGQTHAMLAGTSIKPPQLDEFFCANEAHLRAVELAELGYSEEMIWGAPART
;
A
#
# COMPACT_ATOMS: atom_id res chain seq x y z
N MET A 1 -21.64 -11.89 15.13
CA MET A 1 -20.43 -12.34 15.87
C MET A 1 -19.29 -11.38 15.49
N ARG A 2 -18.80 -10.58 16.43
CA ARG A 2 -17.70 -9.63 16.20
C ARG A 2 -16.41 -10.42 16.20
N HIS A 3 -15.74 -10.51 15.06
CA HIS A 3 -14.35 -10.98 15.01
C HIS A 3 -13.49 -9.93 15.71
N GLN A 4 -13.15 -10.18 16.96
CA GLN A 4 -12.04 -9.48 17.61
C GLN A 4 -10.76 -9.88 16.89
N ALA A 5 -10.12 -8.90 16.25
CA ALA A 5 -8.75 -9.08 15.79
C ALA A 5 -7.86 -9.48 16.99
N PRO A 6 -6.94 -10.44 16.84
CA PRO A 6 -6.08 -10.85 17.94
C PRO A 6 -5.32 -9.62 18.47
N ASN A 7 -5.37 -9.46 19.78
CA ASN A 7 -4.69 -8.41 20.53
C ASN A 7 -3.17 -8.59 20.35
N ARG A 8 -2.60 -8.04 19.27
CA ARG A 8 -1.15 -8.07 19.04
C ARG A 8 -0.53 -6.92 19.80
N GLU A 9 0.39 -7.24 20.69
CA GLU A 9 1.17 -6.23 21.40
C GLU A 9 1.86 -5.30 20.40
N PRO A 10 1.73 -3.97 20.55
CA PRO A 10 2.23 -2.99 19.58
C PRO A 10 3.73 -3.13 19.27
N ASP A 11 4.50 -3.60 20.24
CA ASP A 11 5.96 -3.70 20.16
C ASP A 11 6.45 -4.84 19.25
N ARG A 12 5.59 -5.81 18.93
CA ARG A 12 5.95 -6.98 18.10
C ARG A 12 5.78 -6.77 16.59
N PHE A 13 5.25 -5.63 16.17
CA PHE A 13 5.11 -5.35 14.75
C PHE A 13 6.43 -5.12 14.02
N PHE A 14 7.47 -4.75 14.78
CA PHE A 14 8.80 -4.42 14.26
C PHE A 14 9.87 -5.45 14.66
N GLU A 15 9.44 -6.60 15.20
CA GLU A 15 10.34 -7.68 15.57
C GLU A 15 9.95 -8.97 14.83
N PRO A 16 10.90 -9.62 14.15
CA PRO A 16 12.28 -9.20 13.94
C PRO A 16 12.37 -8.04 12.94
N GLU A 17 13.44 -7.25 13.03
CA GLU A 17 13.71 -6.11 12.11
C GLU A 17 13.85 -6.59 10.66
N GLU A 18 14.38 -7.80 10.46
CA GLU A 18 14.48 -8.49 9.17
C GLU A 18 13.57 -9.74 9.19
N PRO A 19 12.26 -9.60 8.91
CA PRO A 19 11.32 -10.70 9.03
C PRO A 19 11.42 -11.76 7.92
N PHE A 20 12.14 -11.46 6.83
CA PHE A 20 12.23 -12.34 5.66
C PHE A 20 13.69 -12.56 5.24
N GLU A 21 14.09 -13.83 5.12
CA GLU A 21 15.45 -14.21 4.72
C GLU A 21 15.72 -14.02 3.23
N THR A 22 14.68 -13.94 2.40
CA THR A 22 14.82 -13.83 0.94
C THR A 22 13.87 -12.81 0.35
N CYS A 23 14.29 -12.17 -0.76
CA CYS A 23 13.43 -11.27 -1.53
C CYS A 23 12.17 -11.97 -2.05
N THR A 24 12.23 -13.26 -2.36
CA THR A 24 11.07 -14.04 -2.80
C THR A 24 10.03 -14.18 -1.68
N ALA A 25 10.46 -14.47 -0.47
CA ALA A 25 9.58 -14.55 0.69
C ALA A 25 8.96 -13.18 1.01
N LEU A 26 9.77 -12.11 0.98
CA LEU A 26 9.30 -10.74 1.14
C LEU A 26 8.26 -10.37 0.07
N ALA A 27 8.52 -10.65 -1.21
CA ALA A 27 7.60 -10.34 -2.30
C ALA A 27 6.27 -11.09 -2.16
N SER A 28 6.28 -12.34 -1.69
CA SER A 28 5.06 -13.11 -1.42
C SER A 28 4.24 -12.49 -0.28
N ALA A 29 4.90 -12.12 0.83
CA ALA A 29 4.23 -11.48 1.96
C ALA A 29 3.69 -10.08 1.60
N GLN A 30 4.42 -9.33 0.76
CA GLN A 30 3.98 -8.03 0.26
C GLN A 30 2.70 -8.17 -0.58
N ARG A 31 2.66 -9.09 -1.55
CA ARG A 31 1.46 -9.33 -2.36
C ARG A 31 0.24 -9.66 -1.50
N GLU A 32 0.40 -10.48 -0.47
CA GLU A 32 -0.70 -10.81 0.44
C GLU A 32 -1.17 -9.58 1.23
N THR A 33 -0.24 -8.76 1.68
CA THR A 33 -0.56 -7.51 2.38
C THR A 33 -1.27 -6.51 1.47
N ASP A 34 -0.80 -6.36 0.23
CA ASP A 34 -1.40 -5.49 -0.78
C ASP A 34 -2.82 -5.96 -1.14
N ARG A 35 -3.02 -7.27 -1.32
CA ARG A 35 -4.35 -7.84 -1.56
C ARG A 35 -5.32 -7.48 -0.43
N ARG A 36 -4.90 -7.63 0.82
CA ARG A 36 -5.72 -7.28 1.99
C ARG A 36 -6.00 -5.78 2.06
N LEU A 37 -5.03 -4.94 1.70
CA LEU A 37 -5.22 -3.48 1.66
C LEU A 37 -6.23 -3.10 0.58
N ILE A 38 -6.13 -3.68 -0.61
CA ILE A 38 -7.05 -3.46 -1.72
C ILE A 38 -8.48 -3.88 -1.31
N GLU A 39 -8.64 -5.08 -0.75
CA GLU A 39 -9.94 -5.56 -0.26
C GLU A 39 -10.54 -4.63 0.80
N ALA A 40 -9.71 -4.20 1.76
CA ALA A 40 -10.14 -3.27 2.80
C ALA A 40 -10.58 -1.93 2.21
N CYS A 41 -9.80 -1.35 1.29
CA CYS A 41 -10.13 -0.09 0.64
C CYS A 41 -11.39 -0.20 -0.24
N THR A 42 -11.56 -1.31 -0.95
CA THR A 42 -12.74 -1.55 -1.79
C THR A 42 -14.03 -1.67 -0.96
N ALA A 43 -13.92 -2.15 0.27
CA ALA A 43 -15.06 -2.28 1.18
C ALA A 43 -15.44 -0.98 1.91
N LEU A 44 -14.59 0.06 1.87
CA LEU A 44 -14.86 1.33 2.53
C LEU A 44 -15.93 2.13 1.77
N THR A 45 -16.81 2.75 2.56
CA THR A 45 -17.74 3.78 2.08
C THR A 45 -17.21 5.18 2.48
N GLU A 46 -17.79 6.24 1.92
CA GLU A 46 -17.45 7.62 2.35
C GLU A 46 -17.66 7.82 3.87
N GLN A 47 -18.70 7.21 4.42
CA GLN A 47 -18.99 7.30 5.85
C GLN A 47 -17.94 6.59 6.72
N ASP A 48 -17.30 5.55 6.19
CA ASP A 48 -16.25 4.84 6.92
C ASP A 48 -14.95 5.65 6.98
N LEU A 49 -14.73 6.60 6.07
CA LEU A 49 -13.52 7.41 6.03
C LEU A 49 -13.35 8.29 7.28
N ASP A 50 -14.44 8.81 7.80
CA ASP A 50 -14.45 9.63 9.03
C ASP A 50 -14.57 8.82 10.31
N ARG A 51 -14.78 7.50 10.19
CA ARG A 51 -14.94 6.63 11.34
C ARG A 51 -13.69 6.64 12.23
N PRO A 52 -13.86 6.77 13.56
CA PRO A 52 -12.75 6.67 14.49
C PRO A 52 -12.20 5.25 14.53
N VAL A 53 -10.89 5.12 14.32
CA VAL A 53 -10.15 3.86 14.37
C VAL A 53 -9.20 3.89 15.57
N PRO A 54 -9.31 2.94 16.50
CA PRO A 54 -8.38 2.86 17.61
C PRO A 54 -7.04 2.31 17.16
N VAL A 55 -5.98 3.05 17.44
CA VAL A 55 -4.58 2.69 17.14
C VAL A 55 -3.87 2.42 18.45
N MET A 56 -3.38 1.20 18.61
CA MET A 56 -2.60 0.82 19.78
C MET A 56 -1.20 1.45 19.73
N ARG A 57 -0.81 2.12 20.80
CA ARG A 57 0.50 2.73 20.98
C ARG A 57 1.07 2.33 22.35
N ARG A 58 2.39 2.48 22.55
CA ARG A 58 3.02 2.25 23.88
C ARG A 58 2.38 3.08 24.99
N ALA A 59 2.01 4.32 24.69
CA ALA A 59 1.39 5.25 25.64
C ALA A 59 -0.12 5.03 25.83
N GLY A 60 -0.71 4.04 25.17
CA GLY A 60 -2.15 3.75 25.22
C GLY A 60 -2.83 3.76 23.85
N ILE A 61 -4.14 3.84 23.85
CA ILE A 61 -4.94 3.86 22.62
C ILE A 61 -5.06 5.31 22.13
N GLN A 62 -4.62 5.54 20.91
CA GLN A 62 -4.86 6.77 20.16
C GLN A 62 -6.00 6.53 19.17
N THR A 63 -6.87 7.50 18.98
CA THR A 63 -7.97 7.41 18.00
C THR A 63 -7.69 8.35 16.83
N GLU A 64 -7.76 7.81 15.61
CA GLU A 64 -7.60 8.58 14.38
C GLU A 64 -8.71 8.23 13.38
N SER A 65 -9.00 9.11 12.40
CA SER A 65 -9.91 8.76 11.31
C SER A 65 -9.26 7.80 10.31
N ALA A 66 -10.06 6.97 9.65
CA ALA A 66 -9.57 6.10 8.58
C ALA A 66 -8.89 6.90 7.46
N THR A 67 -9.43 8.08 7.10
CA THR A 67 -8.82 9.01 6.12
C THR A 67 -7.38 9.36 6.49
N ARG A 68 -7.14 9.78 7.74
CA ARG A 68 -5.77 10.15 8.16
C ARG A 68 -4.82 8.98 8.18
N LEU A 69 -5.30 7.80 8.58
CA LEU A 69 -4.49 6.58 8.57
C LEU A 69 -4.10 6.17 7.16
N LEU A 70 -5.03 6.20 6.20
CA LEU A 70 -4.77 5.89 4.80
C LEU A 70 -3.84 6.93 4.15
N ALA A 71 -4.09 8.23 4.38
CA ALA A 71 -3.21 9.28 3.88
C ALA A 71 -1.78 9.12 4.42
N HIS A 72 -1.63 8.84 5.72
CA HIS A 72 -0.34 8.56 6.32
C HIS A 72 0.33 7.33 5.70
N LEU A 73 -0.41 6.24 5.53
CA LEU A 73 0.10 5.00 4.93
C LEU A 73 0.66 5.25 3.54
N PHE A 74 -0.09 5.92 2.66
CA PHE A 74 0.34 6.16 1.28
C PHE A 74 1.55 7.10 1.21
N GLN A 75 1.57 8.18 1.98
CA GLN A 75 2.72 9.08 2.05
C GLN A 75 3.98 8.38 2.61
N HIS A 76 3.81 7.58 3.64
CA HIS A 76 4.89 6.84 4.26
C HIS A 76 5.49 5.79 3.30
N GLN A 77 4.64 5.11 2.53
CA GLN A 77 5.09 4.17 1.50
C GLN A 77 5.87 4.85 0.37
N ILE A 78 5.46 6.04 -0.08
CA ILE A 78 6.21 6.82 -1.07
C ILE A 78 7.61 7.12 -0.54
N HIS A 79 7.72 7.54 0.72
CA HIS A 79 9.01 7.81 1.37
C HIS A 79 9.92 6.58 1.34
N HIS A 80 9.45 5.42 1.80
CA HIS A 80 10.27 4.20 1.85
C HIS A 80 10.60 3.63 0.47
N ARG A 81 9.68 3.72 -0.50
CA ARG A 81 9.99 3.35 -1.89
C ARG A 81 11.08 4.23 -2.48
N GLY A 82 11.05 5.53 -2.21
CA GLY A 82 12.12 6.44 -2.62
C GLY A 82 13.48 6.08 -2.01
N GLN A 83 13.50 5.71 -0.72
CA GLN A 83 14.71 5.23 -0.06
C GLN A 83 15.24 3.94 -0.72
N THR A 84 14.39 2.95 -0.95
CA THR A 84 14.76 1.69 -1.61
C THR A 84 15.29 1.94 -3.02
N HIS A 85 14.65 2.82 -3.78
CA HIS A 85 15.10 3.21 -5.12
C HIS A 85 16.50 3.84 -5.09
N ALA A 86 16.75 4.75 -4.16
CA ALA A 86 18.06 5.37 -3.97
C ALA A 86 19.12 4.35 -3.57
N MET A 87 18.80 3.38 -2.72
CA MET A 87 19.72 2.30 -2.32
C MET A 87 20.06 1.39 -3.50
N LEU A 88 19.09 1.02 -4.32
CA LEU A 88 19.29 0.20 -5.52
C LEU A 88 20.12 0.94 -6.58
N ALA A 89 19.95 2.25 -6.73
CA ALA A 89 20.73 3.05 -7.69
C ALA A 89 22.24 3.03 -7.41
N GLY A 90 22.64 2.74 -6.17
CA GLY A 90 24.05 2.54 -5.79
C GLY A 90 24.59 1.13 -6.01
N THR A 91 23.82 0.24 -6.61
CA THR A 91 24.18 -1.17 -6.85
C THR A 91 24.23 -1.49 -8.35
N SER A 92 24.59 -2.73 -8.69
CA SER A 92 24.49 -3.25 -10.06
C SER A 92 23.05 -3.55 -10.51
N ILE A 93 22.09 -3.50 -9.61
CA ILE A 93 20.68 -3.74 -9.90
C ILE A 93 20.04 -2.41 -10.24
N LYS A 94 19.65 -2.26 -11.51
CA LYS A 94 18.96 -1.06 -11.97
C LYS A 94 17.57 -0.99 -11.33
N PRO A 95 17.23 0.09 -10.58
CA PRO A 95 15.90 0.26 -10.07
C PRO A 95 14.89 0.45 -11.21
N PRO A 96 13.61 0.05 -11.03
CA PRO A 96 12.59 0.30 -12.04
C PRO A 96 12.41 1.81 -12.26
N GLN A 97 12.05 2.20 -13.48
CA GLN A 97 11.68 3.57 -13.77
C GLN A 97 10.27 3.80 -13.20
N LEU A 98 10.21 4.62 -12.17
CA LEU A 98 8.95 5.02 -11.54
C LEU A 98 8.68 6.47 -11.94
N ASP A 99 8.13 6.68 -13.12
CA ASP A 99 7.60 7.99 -13.46
C ASP A 99 6.35 8.25 -12.63
N GLU A 100 6.35 9.37 -11.93
CA GLU A 100 5.28 9.75 -11.01
C GLU A 100 3.98 10.05 -11.77
N PHE A 101 4.08 10.37 -13.04
CA PHE A 101 2.96 10.70 -13.91
C PHE A 101 2.98 9.82 -15.17
N PHE A 102 2.26 8.73 -15.12
CA PHE A 102 1.90 8.04 -16.34
C PHE A 102 0.75 8.81 -17.00
N CYS A 103 1.07 9.61 -18.00
CA CYS A 103 0.09 10.28 -18.82
C CYS A 103 -0.80 9.27 -19.56
N ALA A 104 -1.97 9.70 -20.03
CA ALA A 104 -2.90 8.80 -20.72
C ALA A 104 -2.30 8.13 -21.96
N ASN A 105 -1.39 8.81 -22.68
CA ASN A 105 -0.65 8.26 -23.81
C ASN A 105 0.39 7.22 -23.42
N GLU A 106 0.76 7.12 -22.14
CA GLU A 106 1.72 6.17 -21.58
C GLU A 106 1.04 4.98 -20.89
N ALA A 107 -0.29 4.93 -20.89
CA ALA A 107 -1.07 3.86 -20.26
C ALA A 107 -0.63 2.45 -20.70
N HIS A 108 -0.17 2.32 -21.96
CA HIS A 108 0.34 1.05 -22.48
C HIS A 108 1.59 0.52 -21.76
N LEU A 109 2.38 1.40 -21.11
CA LEU A 109 3.60 1.00 -20.40
C LEU A 109 3.31 0.23 -19.11
N ARG A 110 2.14 0.44 -18.50
CA ARG A 110 1.71 -0.24 -17.26
C ARG A 110 0.59 -1.26 -17.45
N ALA A 111 0.13 -1.45 -18.69
CA ALA A 111 -1.02 -2.31 -18.98
C ALA A 111 -0.82 -3.76 -18.51
N VAL A 112 0.39 -4.30 -18.65
CA VAL A 112 0.71 -5.66 -18.21
C VAL A 112 0.62 -5.79 -16.69
N GLU A 113 1.22 -4.86 -15.95
CA GLU A 113 1.20 -4.86 -14.49
C GLU A 113 -0.22 -4.69 -13.94
N LEU A 114 -1.01 -3.80 -14.53
CA LEU A 114 -2.42 -3.62 -14.15
C LEU A 114 -3.23 -4.89 -14.41
N ALA A 115 -3.04 -5.55 -15.56
CA ALA A 115 -3.73 -6.78 -15.88
C ALA A 115 -3.37 -7.92 -14.92
N GLU A 116 -2.11 -8.05 -14.51
CA GLU A 116 -1.65 -9.01 -13.50
C GLU A 116 -2.32 -8.78 -12.13
N LEU A 117 -2.62 -7.52 -11.80
CA LEU A 117 -3.32 -7.13 -10.58
C LEU A 117 -4.85 -7.21 -10.72
N GLY A 118 -5.37 -7.49 -11.91
CA GLY A 118 -6.81 -7.52 -12.18
C GLY A 118 -7.43 -6.13 -12.38
N TYR A 119 -6.63 -5.12 -12.68
CA TYR A 119 -7.08 -3.74 -12.92
C TYR A 119 -6.94 -3.33 -14.39
N SER A 120 -7.67 -2.28 -14.75
CA SER A 120 -7.52 -1.57 -16.01
C SER A 120 -7.45 -0.06 -15.77
N GLU A 121 -6.97 0.69 -16.75
CA GLU A 121 -6.98 2.15 -16.72
C GLU A 121 -8.38 2.71 -16.45
N GLU A 122 -9.39 2.14 -17.11
CA GLU A 122 -10.78 2.56 -16.95
C GLU A 122 -11.30 2.32 -15.52
N MET A 123 -10.90 1.23 -14.87
CA MET A 123 -11.27 0.95 -13.48
C MET A 123 -10.65 1.96 -12.51
N ILE A 124 -9.45 2.47 -12.81
CA ILE A 124 -8.72 3.39 -11.93
C ILE A 124 -9.16 4.83 -12.15
N TRP A 125 -9.29 5.26 -13.42
CA TRP A 125 -9.47 6.66 -13.78
C TRP A 125 -10.88 6.97 -14.32
N GLY A 126 -11.73 5.94 -14.48
CA GLY A 126 -13.00 6.07 -15.17
C GLY A 126 -12.87 6.04 -16.69
N ALA A 127 -13.99 6.09 -17.37
CA ALA A 127 -14.00 6.16 -18.83
C ALA A 127 -13.34 7.48 -19.31
N PRO A 128 -12.53 7.45 -20.39
CA PRO A 128 -11.92 8.65 -20.91
C PRO A 128 -12.99 9.69 -21.29
N ALA A 129 -12.74 10.94 -20.93
CA ALA A 129 -13.64 12.03 -21.31
C ALA A 129 -13.84 12.01 -22.84
N ARG A 130 -15.08 11.96 -23.28
CA ARG A 130 -15.40 12.06 -24.73
C ARG A 130 -14.97 13.44 -25.20
N THR A 131 -13.93 13.47 -26.01
CA THR A 131 -13.51 14.68 -26.74
C THR A 131 -14.49 15.03 -27.83
#